data_7de00e7e914e21673de19ff0c8dac114
#
_entry.id   7de00e7e914e21673de19ff0c8dac114
#
_cell.length_a   1.000
_cell.length_b   1.000
_cell.length_c   1.000
_cell.angle_alpha   90.00
_cell.angle_beta   90.00
_cell.angle_gamma   90.00
#
_symmetry.space_group_name_H-M   'P 1'
#
loop_
_entity.id
_entity.type
_entity.pdbx_description
1 polymer ?
#
loop_
_entity_poly.entity_id
_entity_poly.type
_entity_poly.pdbx_seq_one_letter_code
_entity_poly.pdbx_strand_id
1 'polypeptide(L)'
;MVTEWKVEFLVKKVKKKFFGNIKAVVIDQGICSHCSACSAICPVEGITSGDKPIDFPGWVKECLDCSACAKVCPRWEYQPLSGVGDYIELTSARSSRFVGQDGAMVTEIIASALEMGVVNSALVVGRDEEWRPVVVNVRTVDQLYDERLTGSKYSFADVLPVLKRSILKVDSLAVVGTPCMVSAVRRMQRYFKKFGRVKLLIGLFCTENFYYHQLREFLAGRGVELRNVLKVDIKGEEFKVKMVDGELSFSIKELESIVPSGCKVCQDFTSVESDVSVGSSGSKEGFSTVIVRTEIAKRILDYIREQGYADFDEVDLDALNRSCDYKVKIHPYQ
;
A
#
# COMPACT_ATOMS: atom_id res chain seq x y z
N MET A 1 -15.22 -1.04 30.75
CA MET A 1 -16.07 -2.25 30.76
C MET A 1 -15.91 -2.91 29.39
N VAL A 2 -15.31 -4.10 29.31
CA VAL A 2 -15.30 -4.89 28.07
C VAL A 2 -16.74 -5.41 27.94
N THR A 3 -17.45 -5.01 26.92
CA THR A 3 -18.83 -5.41 26.70
C THR A 3 -18.94 -6.93 26.57
N GLU A 4 -20.01 -7.53 27.10
CA GLU A 4 -20.23 -9.00 27.13
C GLU A 4 -20.06 -9.68 25.77
N TRP A 5 -20.39 -8.99 24.68
CA TRP A 5 -20.20 -9.52 23.33
C TRP A 5 -18.71 -9.69 22.93
N LYS A 6 -17.80 -8.88 23.48
CA LYS A 6 -16.34 -9.05 23.25
C LYS A 6 -15.82 -10.31 23.94
N VAL A 7 -16.38 -10.67 25.08
CA VAL A 7 -16.01 -11.90 25.81
C VAL A 7 -16.53 -13.13 25.08
N GLU A 8 -17.76 -13.10 24.59
CA GLU A 8 -18.34 -14.20 23.81
C GLU A 8 -17.61 -14.40 22.48
N PHE A 9 -17.17 -13.33 21.85
CA PHE A 9 -16.38 -13.33 20.63
C PHE A 9 -14.97 -13.92 20.85
N LEU A 10 -14.32 -13.59 21.97
CA LEU A 10 -13.04 -14.18 22.39
C LEU A 10 -13.17 -15.70 22.66
N VAL A 11 -14.25 -16.13 23.27
CA VAL A 11 -14.53 -17.56 23.53
C VAL A 11 -14.77 -18.32 22.22
N LYS A 12 -15.43 -17.73 21.24
CA LYS A 12 -15.58 -18.32 19.88
C LYS A 12 -14.25 -18.44 19.14
N LYS A 13 -13.29 -17.53 19.34
CA LYS A 13 -11.94 -17.59 18.77
C LYS A 13 -11.17 -18.84 19.21
N VAL A 14 -11.32 -19.28 20.45
CA VAL A 14 -10.56 -20.40 21.02
C VAL A 14 -11.02 -21.77 20.47
N LYS A 15 -12.23 -21.86 19.94
CA LYS A 15 -12.82 -23.12 19.47
C LYS A 15 -12.52 -23.47 18.02
N LYS A 16 -11.90 -22.56 17.24
CA LYS A 16 -11.63 -22.76 15.81
C LYS A 16 -10.12 -22.67 15.55
N LYS A 17 -9.65 -23.38 14.52
CA LYS A 17 -8.28 -23.18 14.01
C LYS A 17 -8.07 -21.71 13.64
N PHE A 18 -6.85 -21.19 13.75
CA PHE A 18 -6.59 -19.75 13.62
C PHE A 18 -7.04 -19.14 12.29
N PHE A 19 -6.95 -19.88 11.17
CA PHE A 19 -7.54 -19.36 9.93
C PHE A 19 -9.07 -19.21 10.04
N GLY A 20 -9.75 -20.15 10.67
CA GLY A 20 -11.18 -20.04 10.95
C GLY A 20 -11.54 -18.82 11.81
N ASN A 21 -10.64 -18.40 12.72
CA ASN A 21 -10.80 -17.17 13.48
C ASN A 21 -10.59 -15.93 12.60
N ILE A 22 -9.52 -15.90 11.77
CA ILE A 22 -9.29 -14.83 10.77
C ILE A 22 -10.50 -14.72 9.85
N LYS A 23 -11.01 -15.85 9.35
CA LYS A 23 -12.20 -15.86 8.52
C LYS A 23 -13.39 -15.21 9.24
N ALA A 24 -13.69 -15.65 10.45
CA ALA A 24 -14.87 -15.20 11.18
C ALA A 24 -14.80 -13.73 11.65
N VAL A 25 -13.59 -13.21 12.00
CA VAL A 25 -13.47 -11.89 12.63
C VAL A 25 -12.87 -10.81 11.72
N VAL A 26 -12.35 -11.19 10.56
CA VAL A 26 -11.76 -10.26 9.60
C VAL A 26 -12.43 -10.37 8.23
N ILE A 27 -12.48 -11.59 7.65
CA ILE A 27 -12.98 -11.78 6.28
C ILE A 27 -14.51 -11.67 6.26
N ASP A 28 -15.21 -12.46 7.06
CA ASP A 28 -16.67 -12.49 7.10
C ASP A 28 -17.28 -11.20 7.70
N GLN A 29 -16.49 -10.41 8.47
CA GLN A 29 -16.88 -9.09 8.94
C GLN A 29 -16.62 -7.99 7.89
N GLY A 30 -16.08 -8.33 6.73
CA GLY A 30 -15.82 -7.38 5.66
C GLY A 30 -14.71 -6.37 5.93
N ILE A 31 -13.85 -6.57 6.96
CA ILE A 31 -12.77 -5.63 7.29
C ILE A 31 -11.41 -6.02 6.69
N CYS A 32 -11.36 -7.11 5.90
CA CYS A 32 -10.13 -7.57 5.27
C CYS A 32 -9.58 -6.53 4.28
N SER A 33 -8.34 -6.07 4.50
CA SER A 33 -7.68 -5.06 3.66
C SER A 33 -7.02 -5.63 2.40
N HIS A 34 -7.12 -6.92 2.15
CA HIS A 34 -6.51 -7.61 0.99
C HIS A 34 -4.98 -7.40 0.84
N CYS A 35 -4.26 -7.14 1.94
CA CYS A 35 -2.81 -6.92 1.94
C CYS A 35 -1.98 -8.17 1.64
N SER A 36 -2.58 -9.35 1.55
CA SER A 36 -1.94 -10.65 1.26
C SER A 36 -0.92 -11.15 2.30
N ALA A 37 -0.82 -10.51 3.49
CA ALA A 37 0.14 -10.92 4.53
C ALA A 37 -0.11 -12.34 5.05
N CYS A 38 -1.37 -12.71 5.26
CA CYS A 38 -1.76 -14.05 5.72
C CYS A 38 -1.39 -15.13 4.69
N SER A 39 -1.56 -14.85 3.40
CA SER A 39 -1.10 -15.71 2.30
C SER A 39 0.42 -15.83 2.30
N ALA A 40 1.13 -14.70 2.39
CA ALA A 40 2.59 -14.67 2.41
C ALA A 40 3.19 -15.51 3.55
N ILE A 41 2.59 -15.52 4.73
CA ILE A 41 3.16 -16.18 5.92
C ILE A 41 2.71 -17.62 6.11
N CYS A 42 1.65 -18.05 5.43
CA CYS A 42 1.08 -19.39 5.60
C CYS A 42 2.13 -20.47 5.29
N PRO A 43 2.43 -21.38 6.24
CA PRO A 43 3.46 -22.40 6.03
C PRO A 43 2.99 -23.52 5.07
N VAL A 44 1.67 -23.72 4.93
CA VAL A 44 1.09 -24.72 4.01
C VAL A 44 0.66 -24.11 2.67
N GLU A 45 0.87 -22.79 2.49
CA GLU A 45 0.54 -22.03 1.26
C GLU A 45 -0.92 -22.17 0.79
N GLY A 46 -1.82 -22.57 1.71
CA GLY A 46 -3.23 -22.80 1.40
C GLY A 46 -4.08 -21.53 1.30
N ILE A 47 -3.58 -20.36 1.77
CA ILE A 47 -4.32 -19.09 1.71
C ILE A 47 -4.10 -18.45 0.35
N THR A 48 -5.18 -18.24 -0.39
CA THR A 48 -5.17 -17.58 -1.70
C THR A 48 -5.25 -16.06 -1.55
N SER A 49 -4.65 -15.32 -2.48
CA SER A 49 -4.64 -13.86 -2.55
C SER A 49 -4.55 -13.36 -4.00
N GLY A 50 -4.28 -12.09 -4.20
CA GLY A 50 -4.13 -11.44 -5.51
C GLY A 50 -5.41 -10.76 -5.97
N ASP A 51 -5.77 -10.95 -7.23
CA ASP A 51 -6.96 -10.32 -7.83
C ASP A 51 -8.27 -11.04 -7.46
N LYS A 52 -8.38 -11.43 -6.20
CA LYS A 52 -9.57 -12.10 -5.62
C LYS A 52 -9.57 -11.98 -4.09
N PRO A 53 -10.73 -12.20 -3.45
CA PRO A 53 -10.82 -12.23 -2.00
C PRO A 53 -9.87 -13.24 -1.36
N ILE A 54 -9.36 -12.90 -0.17
CA ILE A 54 -8.56 -13.82 0.64
C ILE A 54 -9.43 -15.00 1.05
N ASP A 55 -8.98 -16.23 0.77
CA ASP A 55 -9.66 -17.45 1.16
C ASP A 55 -8.68 -18.60 1.42
N PHE A 56 -9.14 -19.65 2.11
CA PHE A 56 -8.43 -20.91 2.30
C PHE A 56 -9.46 -22.05 2.30
N PRO A 57 -9.89 -22.56 1.14
CA PRO A 57 -10.97 -23.56 1.04
C PRO A 57 -10.73 -24.82 1.88
N GLY A 58 -9.48 -25.30 1.97
CA GLY A 58 -9.07 -26.48 2.72
C GLY A 58 -8.77 -26.27 4.21
N TRP A 59 -9.00 -25.08 4.78
CA TRP A 59 -8.48 -24.73 6.11
C TRP A 59 -8.87 -25.69 7.25
N VAL A 60 -10.02 -26.33 7.17
CA VAL A 60 -10.49 -27.26 8.22
C VAL A 60 -9.53 -28.44 8.38
N LYS A 61 -8.98 -28.95 7.27
CA LYS A 61 -8.06 -30.09 7.26
C LYS A 61 -6.59 -29.65 7.26
N GLU A 62 -6.25 -28.66 6.46
CA GLU A 62 -4.88 -28.31 6.11
C GLU A 62 -4.23 -27.27 7.03
N CYS A 63 -5.03 -26.43 7.71
CA CYS A 63 -4.49 -25.43 8.62
C CYS A 63 -3.76 -26.07 9.79
N LEU A 64 -2.48 -25.69 10.00
CA LEU A 64 -1.63 -26.17 11.10
C LEU A 64 -1.92 -25.52 12.45
N ASP A 65 -2.84 -24.57 12.51
CA ASP A 65 -3.20 -23.83 13.74
C ASP A 65 -2.04 -23.03 14.37
N CYS A 66 -1.11 -22.57 13.54
CA CYS A 66 0.13 -21.92 13.98
C CYS A 66 -0.01 -20.42 14.34
N SER A 67 -1.20 -19.85 14.18
CA SER A 67 -1.51 -18.42 14.41
C SER A 67 -0.72 -17.39 13.55
N ALA A 68 0.15 -17.80 12.64
CA ALA A 68 0.99 -16.89 11.87
C ALA A 68 0.17 -15.85 11.08
N CYS A 69 -0.95 -16.28 10.47
CA CYS A 69 -1.85 -15.40 9.71
C CYS A 69 -2.49 -14.30 10.61
N ALA A 70 -2.86 -14.62 11.85
CA ALA A 70 -3.39 -13.64 12.80
C ALA A 70 -2.29 -12.65 13.26
N LYS A 71 -1.07 -13.13 13.53
CA LYS A 71 0.05 -12.29 13.97
C LYS A 71 0.38 -11.19 12.95
N VAL A 72 0.34 -11.50 11.65
CA VAL A 72 0.69 -10.54 10.60
C VAL A 72 -0.49 -9.74 10.06
N CYS A 73 -1.73 -10.09 10.42
CA CYS A 73 -2.91 -9.42 9.90
C CYS A 73 -3.10 -8.04 10.55
N PRO A 74 -3.07 -6.93 9.78
CA PRO A 74 -3.27 -5.59 10.32
C PRO A 74 -4.73 -5.35 10.77
N ARG A 75 -5.64 -6.26 10.40
CA ARG A 75 -7.07 -6.19 10.78
C ARG A 75 -7.42 -7.13 11.94
N TRP A 76 -6.46 -7.90 12.45
CA TRP A 76 -6.63 -8.66 13.68
C TRP A 76 -6.55 -7.73 14.88
N GLU A 77 -7.63 -7.65 15.67
CA GLU A 77 -7.77 -6.66 16.77
C GLU A 77 -7.59 -5.22 16.25
N TYR A 78 -8.30 -4.93 15.15
CA TYR A 78 -8.13 -3.70 14.41
C TYR A 78 -8.47 -2.46 15.22
N GLN A 79 -7.56 -1.51 15.20
CA GLN A 79 -7.76 -0.12 15.61
C GLN A 79 -7.33 0.77 14.45
N PRO A 80 -8.22 1.63 13.92
CA PRO A 80 -7.87 2.50 12.81
C PRO A 80 -6.74 3.47 13.17
N LEU A 81 -5.76 3.57 12.30
CA LEU A 81 -4.81 4.67 12.29
C LEU A 81 -5.40 5.78 11.42
N SER A 82 -5.17 7.05 11.76
CA SER A 82 -5.69 8.19 11.02
C SER A 82 -4.80 9.42 11.17
N GLY A 83 -5.09 10.47 10.40
CA GLY A 83 -4.36 11.73 10.41
C GLY A 83 -3.00 11.63 9.72
N VAL A 84 -2.17 12.66 9.93
CA VAL A 84 -0.81 12.73 9.39
C VAL A 84 0.15 11.81 10.15
N GLY A 85 -0.11 11.57 11.44
CA GLY A 85 0.78 10.83 12.35
C GLY A 85 2.01 11.64 12.74
N ASP A 86 2.88 11.05 13.57
CA ASP A 86 4.15 11.68 13.96
C ASP A 86 5.15 11.69 12.80
N TYR A 87 5.94 12.75 12.69
CA TYR A 87 6.97 12.90 11.67
C TYR A 87 8.17 13.72 12.17
N ILE A 88 9.33 13.47 11.56
CA ILE A 88 10.57 14.24 11.78
C ILE A 88 10.59 15.45 10.84
N GLU A 89 10.16 15.25 9.59
CA GLU A 89 10.14 16.30 8.57
C GLU A 89 8.95 16.12 7.63
N LEU A 90 8.35 17.22 7.22
CA LEU A 90 7.30 17.32 6.22
C LEU A 90 7.75 18.32 5.14
N THR A 91 7.78 17.88 3.89
CA THR A 91 8.20 18.70 2.76
C THR A 91 7.48 18.32 1.49
N SER A 92 7.44 19.21 0.54
CA SER A 92 7.01 18.97 -0.84
C SER A 92 8.26 18.88 -1.72
N ALA A 93 8.32 17.90 -2.62
CA ALA A 93 9.50 17.74 -3.46
C ALA A 93 9.19 17.16 -4.85
N ARG A 94 10.09 17.47 -5.81
CA ARG A 94 10.06 16.93 -7.16
C ARG A 94 11.46 16.47 -7.56
N SER A 95 11.60 15.21 -7.98
CA SER A 95 12.87 14.70 -8.52
C SER A 95 13.29 15.45 -9.77
N SER A 96 14.59 15.74 -9.87
CA SER A 96 15.23 16.26 -11.08
C SER A 96 15.68 15.15 -12.05
N ARG A 97 15.71 13.89 -11.59
CA ARG A 97 16.22 12.74 -12.35
C ARG A 97 15.11 11.87 -12.94
N PHE A 98 13.95 11.81 -12.30
CA PHE A 98 12.87 10.89 -12.66
C PHE A 98 11.58 11.63 -12.98
N VAL A 99 10.80 11.03 -13.88
CA VAL A 99 9.42 11.44 -14.17
C VAL A 99 8.46 10.45 -13.51
N GLY A 100 7.40 10.93 -12.89
CA GLY A 100 6.43 10.10 -12.18
C GLY A 100 5.00 10.59 -12.32
N GLN A 101 4.13 10.10 -11.44
CA GLN A 101 2.73 10.54 -11.37
C GLN A 101 2.63 12.04 -11.08
N ASP A 102 3.43 12.47 -10.09
CA ASP A 102 3.59 13.85 -9.62
C ASP A 102 5.10 14.14 -9.48
N GLY A 103 5.63 14.34 -8.29
CA GLY A 103 7.04 14.67 -8.07
C GLY A 103 8.05 13.53 -8.19
N ALA A 104 7.65 12.30 -8.54
CA ALA A 104 8.51 11.12 -8.66
C ALA A 104 9.35 10.76 -7.41
N MET A 105 8.96 11.24 -6.23
CA MET A 105 9.77 11.10 -5.01
C MET A 105 9.89 9.66 -4.51
N VAL A 106 8.92 8.77 -4.79
CA VAL A 106 9.07 7.33 -4.47
C VAL A 106 10.27 6.74 -5.21
N THR A 107 10.37 7.03 -6.51
CA THR A 107 11.48 6.56 -7.37
C THR A 107 12.80 7.14 -6.92
N GLU A 108 12.84 8.44 -6.62
CA GLU A 108 14.03 9.14 -6.13
C GLU A 108 14.55 8.58 -4.79
N ILE A 109 13.63 8.36 -3.83
CA ILE A 109 13.98 7.78 -2.52
C ILE A 109 14.57 6.38 -2.68
N ILE A 110 14.03 5.55 -3.59
CA ILE A 110 14.56 4.20 -3.87
C ILE A 110 15.95 4.31 -4.51
N ALA A 111 16.11 5.16 -5.53
CA ALA A 111 17.38 5.37 -6.21
C ALA A 111 18.47 5.79 -5.21
N SER A 112 18.20 6.81 -4.42
CA SER A 112 19.12 7.30 -3.38
C SER A 112 19.43 6.25 -2.31
N ALA A 113 18.42 5.47 -1.88
CA ALA A 113 18.64 4.38 -0.92
C ALA A 113 19.53 3.25 -1.48
N LEU A 114 19.46 2.96 -2.79
CA LEU A 114 20.34 2.01 -3.48
C LEU A 114 21.77 2.60 -3.59
N GLU A 115 21.91 3.85 -4.01
CA GLU A 115 23.21 4.55 -4.14
C GLU A 115 23.95 4.65 -2.80
N MET A 116 23.24 4.95 -1.73
CA MET A 116 23.77 4.99 -0.37
C MET A 116 24.08 3.60 0.23
N GLY A 117 23.69 2.51 -0.44
CA GLY A 117 23.81 1.16 0.11
C GLY A 117 22.92 0.88 1.34
N VAL A 118 21.91 1.71 1.59
CA VAL A 118 20.92 1.49 2.65
C VAL A 118 20.12 0.22 2.36
N VAL A 119 19.81 0.01 1.10
CA VAL A 119 19.20 -1.21 0.58
C VAL A 119 19.96 -1.71 -0.65
N ASN A 120 19.93 -3.01 -0.90
CA ASN A 120 20.47 -3.60 -2.12
C ASN A 120 19.38 -4.10 -3.08
N SER A 121 18.13 -3.86 -2.73
CA SER A 121 16.97 -4.23 -3.54
C SER A 121 15.73 -3.45 -3.09
N ALA A 122 14.77 -3.28 -4.01
CA ALA A 122 13.47 -2.68 -3.70
C ALA A 122 12.34 -3.47 -4.37
N LEU A 123 11.26 -3.74 -3.65
CA LEU A 123 10.03 -4.25 -4.22
C LEU A 123 9.09 -3.08 -4.52
N VAL A 124 8.76 -2.93 -5.78
CA VAL A 124 7.88 -1.90 -6.32
C VAL A 124 6.75 -2.54 -7.13
N VAL A 125 5.69 -1.79 -7.40
CA VAL A 125 4.61 -2.26 -8.25
C VAL A 125 4.68 -1.51 -9.58
N GLY A 126 5.00 -2.24 -10.63
CA GLY A 126 4.87 -1.82 -12.03
C GLY A 126 3.52 -2.24 -12.63
N ARG A 127 3.39 -2.10 -13.93
CA ARG A 127 2.23 -2.54 -14.71
C ARG A 127 2.65 -3.30 -15.96
N ASP A 128 1.79 -4.20 -16.44
CA ASP A 128 1.89 -4.73 -17.79
C ASP A 128 1.19 -3.82 -18.81
N GLU A 129 1.09 -4.27 -20.04
CA GLU A 129 0.47 -3.54 -21.14
C GLU A 129 -1.05 -3.32 -20.97
N GLU A 130 -1.69 -4.13 -20.13
CA GLU A 130 -3.11 -4.01 -19.78
C GLU A 130 -3.33 -3.33 -18.41
N TRP A 131 -2.34 -2.60 -17.88
CA TRP A 131 -2.39 -1.95 -16.57
C TRP A 131 -2.56 -2.91 -15.38
N ARG A 132 -2.37 -4.20 -15.58
CA ARG A 132 -2.35 -5.13 -14.47
C ARG A 132 -1.14 -4.85 -13.59
N PRO A 133 -1.30 -4.76 -12.27
CA PRO A 133 -0.18 -4.55 -11.36
C PRO A 133 0.76 -5.76 -11.36
N VAL A 134 2.05 -5.50 -11.52
CA VAL A 134 3.12 -6.50 -11.50
C VAL A 134 4.16 -6.11 -10.46
N VAL A 135 4.51 -7.04 -9.57
CA VAL A 135 5.54 -6.78 -8.56
C VAL A 135 6.92 -6.98 -9.18
N VAL A 136 7.74 -5.94 -9.12
CA VAL A 136 9.09 -5.90 -9.68
C VAL A 136 10.11 -5.79 -8.55
N ASN A 137 11.21 -6.55 -8.65
CA ASN A 137 12.35 -6.44 -7.77
C ASN A 137 13.46 -5.64 -8.45
N VAL A 138 13.63 -4.39 -8.04
CA VAL A 138 14.64 -3.46 -8.55
C VAL A 138 15.92 -3.61 -7.74
N ARG A 139 17.09 -3.64 -8.40
CA ARG A 139 18.42 -3.77 -7.78
C ARG A 139 19.41 -2.70 -8.20
N THR A 140 19.13 -2.01 -9.29
CA THR A 140 19.98 -0.93 -9.83
C THR A 140 19.12 0.29 -10.14
N VAL A 141 19.74 1.46 -10.12
CA VAL A 141 19.08 2.71 -10.45
C VAL A 141 18.56 2.72 -11.88
N ASP A 142 19.30 2.11 -12.82
CA ASP A 142 18.90 2.04 -14.23
C ASP A 142 17.54 1.36 -14.45
N GLN A 143 17.21 0.37 -13.61
CA GLN A 143 15.92 -0.30 -13.67
C GLN A 143 14.74 0.61 -13.30
N LEU A 144 14.99 1.72 -12.60
CA LEU A 144 13.97 2.68 -12.20
C LEU A 144 13.52 3.62 -13.32
N TYR A 145 14.26 3.66 -14.45
CA TYR A 145 13.85 4.42 -15.64
C TYR A 145 12.79 3.69 -16.48
N ASP A 146 12.40 2.47 -16.12
CA ASP A 146 11.30 1.76 -16.77
C ASP A 146 9.96 2.50 -16.51
N GLU A 147 9.37 3.05 -17.56
CA GLU A 147 8.11 3.81 -17.49
C GLU A 147 6.94 2.99 -16.93
N ARG A 148 6.99 1.65 -16.99
CA ARG A 148 5.97 0.77 -16.42
C ARG A 148 5.95 0.80 -14.90
N LEU A 149 7.01 1.30 -14.26
CA LEU A 149 7.07 1.49 -12.80
C LEU A 149 6.38 2.79 -12.36
N THR A 150 6.19 3.76 -13.26
CA THR A 150 5.60 5.06 -12.95
C THR A 150 4.08 4.99 -12.83
N GLY A 151 3.50 5.96 -12.13
CA GLY A 151 2.05 6.15 -12.01
C GLY A 151 1.36 5.17 -11.06
N SER A 152 0.17 5.56 -10.61
CA SER A 152 -0.69 4.78 -9.74
C SER A 152 -1.46 3.72 -10.53
N LYS A 153 -1.62 2.52 -9.99
CA LYS A 153 -2.31 1.40 -10.63
C LYS A 153 -3.71 1.17 -10.06
N TYR A 154 -3.96 1.65 -8.85
CA TYR A 154 -5.23 1.51 -8.11
C TYR A 154 -5.79 0.07 -8.05
N SER A 155 -4.90 -0.92 -8.13
CA SER A 155 -5.29 -2.32 -8.03
C SER A 155 -4.37 -3.10 -7.09
N PHE A 156 -4.91 -4.13 -6.45
CA PHE A 156 -4.14 -4.98 -5.54
C PHE A 156 -3.03 -5.71 -6.28
N ALA A 157 -1.86 -5.79 -5.64
CA ALA A 157 -0.71 -6.55 -6.09
C ALA A 157 -0.21 -7.47 -4.96
N ASP A 158 0.27 -8.65 -5.31
CA ASP A 158 0.81 -9.63 -4.36
C ASP A 158 2.24 -9.29 -3.89
N VAL A 159 2.44 -8.07 -3.36
CA VAL A 159 3.75 -7.60 -2.88
C VAL A 159 4.28 -8.49 -1.76
N LEU A 160 3.45 -8.84 -0.77
CA LEU A 160 3.90 -9.57 0.41
C LEU A 160 4.22 -11.05 0.15
N PRO A 161 3.50 -11.79 -0.70
CA PRO A 161 3.95 -13.10 -1.19
C PRO A 161 5.29 -13.03 -1.93
N VAL A 162 5.53 -12.00 -2.75
CA VAL A 162 6.83 -11.78 -3.40
C VAL A 162 7.90 -11.45 -2.37
N LEU A 163 7.60 -10.61 -1.39
CA LEU A 163 8.49 -10.29 -0.27
C LEU A 163 8.96 -11.56 0.46
N LYS A 164 8.03 -12.48 0.80
CA LYS A 164 8.37 -13.77 1.44
C LYS A 164 9.43 -14.54 0.63
N ARG A 165 9.27 -14.59 -0.70
CA ARG A 165 10.19 -15.32 -1.60
C ARG A 165 11.53 -14.60 -1.79
N SER A 166 11.52 -13.27 -1.75
CA SER A 166 12.71 -12.45 -2.02
C SER A 166 13.57 -12.22 -0.77
N ILE A 167 12.97 -12.13 0.41
CA ILE A 167 13.63 -11.69 1.64
C ILE A 167 14.83 -12.54 2.06
N LEU A 168 14.87 -13.82 1.69
CA LEU A 168 16.00 -14.70 1.99
C LEU A 168 17.16 -14.60 0.97
N LYS A 169 16.92 -13.91 -0.15
CA LYS A 169 17.88 -13.78 -1.27
C LYS A 169 18.61 -12.43 -1.27
N VAL A 170 18.32 -11.56 -0.31
CA VAL A 170 18.86 -10.21 -0.20
C VAL A 170 19.21 -9.90 1.26
N ASP A 171 20.17 -9.00 1.49
CA ASP A 171 20.58 -8.59 2.83
C ASP A 171 19.77 -7.41 3.36
N SER A 172 19.36 -6.52 2.47
CA SER A 172 18.55 -5.34 2.79
C SER A 172 17.57 -5.02 1.68
N LEU A 173 16.34 -4.65 2.05
CA LEU A 173 15.24 -4.47 1.11
C LEU A 173 14.43 -3.21 1.45
N ALA A 174 14.06 -2.45 0.41
CA ALA A 174 12.98 -1.49 0.48
C ALA A 174 11.68 -2.12 -0.01
N VAL A 175 10.56 -1.72 0.60
CA VAL A 175 9.22 -2.13 0.15
C VAL A 175 8.36 -0.89 -0.03
N VAL A 176 7.75 -0.75 -1.19
CA VAL A 176 6.72 0.25 -1.45
C VAL A 176 5.35 -0.39 -1.29
N GLY A 177 4.47 0.26 -0.53
CA GLY A 177 3.14 -0.30 -0.30
C GLY A 177 2.12 0.72 0.18
N THR A 178 0.86 0.32 0.07
CA THR A 178 -0.28 1.04 0.68
C THR A 178 -0.24 0.90 2.21
N PRO A 179 -0.97 1.73 2.97
CA PRO A 179 -0.96 1.72 4.43
C PRO A 179 -1.17 0.33 5.04
N CYS A 180 -2.14 -0.44 4.53
CA CYS A 180 -2.40 -1.78 5.03
C CYS A 180 -1.25 -2.78 4.77
N MET A 181 -0.51 -2.63 3.67
CA MET A 181 0.69 -3.45 3.41
C MET A 181 1.83 -3.05 4.36
N VAL A 182 2.03 -1.75 4.58
CA VAL A 182 3.04 -1.23 5.52
C VAL A 182 2.77 -1.76 6.93
N SER A 183 1.54 -1.62 7.44
CA SER A 183 1.14 -2.16 8.75
C SER A 183 1.37 -3.67 8.85
N ALA A 184 1.06 -4.42 7.77
CA ALA A 184 1.33 -5.84 7.72
C ALA A 184 2.84 -6.17 7.80
N VAL A 185 3.70 -5.43 7.08
CA VAL A 185 5.16 -5.62 7.13
C VAL A 185 5.70 -5.27 8.52
N ARG A 186 5.22 -4.21 9.19
CA ARG A 186 5.59 -3.92 10.59
C ARG A 186 5.24 -5.08 11.52
N ARG A 187 4.06 -5.69 11.35
CA ARG A 187 3.71 -6.90 12.11
C ARG A 187 4.60 -8.09 11.75
N MET A 188 4.93 -8.28 10.46
CA MET A 188 5.89 -9.30 10.03
C MET A 188 7.28 -9.09 10.67
N GLN A 189 7.79 -7.87 10.73
CA GLN A 189 9.06 -7.53 11.39
C GLN A 189 9.03 -7.85 12.89
N ARG A 190 7.90 -7.55 13.57
CA ARG A 190 7.73 -7.80 15.01
C ARG A 190 7.78 -9.29 15.37
N TYR A 191 7.17 -10.13 14.52
CA TYR A 191 7.00 -11.55 14.87
C TYR A 191 7.96 -12.51 14.15
N PHE A 192 8.64 -12.08 13.10
CA PHE A 192 9.48 -12.96 12.28
C PHE A 192 10.80 -12.29 11.91
N LYS A 193 11.90 -12.68 12.57
CA LYS A 193 13.25 -12.07 12.45
C LYS A 193 13.71 -11.85 11.01
N LYS A 194 13.38 -12.75 10.07
CA LYS A 194 13.78 -12.62 8.65
C LYS A 194 13.31 -11.32 8.00
N PHE A 195 12.16 -10.77 8.41
CA PHE A 195 11.65 -9.51 7.87
C PHE A 195 12.38 -8.27 8.42
N GLY A 196 13.26 -8.40 9.39
CA GLY A 196 14.22 -7.35 9.79
C GLY A 196 15.20 -6.93 8.69
N ARG A 197 15.26 -7.69 7.57
CA ARG A 197 15.96 -7.29 6.34
C ARG A 197 15.21 -6.22 5.52
N VAL A 198 13.94 -5.99 5.76
CA VAL A 198 13.24 -4.80 5.24
C VAL A 198 13.76 -3.61 6.04
N LYS A 199 14.59 -2.78 5.39
CA LYS A 199 15.26 -1.62 6.01
C LYS A 199 14.56 -0.30 5.74
N LEU A 200 13.74 -0.26 4.70
CA LEU A 200 13.00 0.94 4.31
C LEU A 200 11.59 0.56 3.87
N LEU A 201 10.60 1.12 4.55
CA LEU A 201 9.19 1.04 4.19
C LEU A 201 8.72 2.38 3.65
N ILE A 202 8.42 2.42 2.36
CA ILE A 202 7.88 3.59 1.67
C ILE A 202 6.37 3.43 1.56
N GLY A 203 5.63 4.26 2.28
CA GLY A 203 4.18 4.27 2.27
C GLY A 203 3.64 5.18 1.16
N LEU A 204 2.56 4.76 0.51
CA LEU A 204 1.83 5.59 -0.43
C LEU A 204 0.59 6.17 0.25
N PHE A 205 0.24 7.41 -0.06
CA PHE A 205 -1.08 7.93 0.30
C PHE A 205 -2.14 7.10 -0.40
N CYS A 206 -3.18 6.74 0.33
CA CYS A 206 -4.17 5.80 -0.17
C CYS A 206 -5.57 6.15 0.32
N THR A 207 -6.47 6.43 -0.58
CA THR A 207 -7.90 6.55 -0.28
C THR A 207 -8.53 5.17 -0.30
N GLU A 208 -8.39 4.46 -1.44
CA GLU A 208 -8.96 3.12 -1.66
C GLU A 208 -8.19 2.39 -2.76
N ASN A 209 -8.49 1.11 -2.95
CA ASN A 209 -7.91 0.27 -3.98
C ASN A 209 -8.97 -0.71 -4.50
N PHE A 210 -8.76 -1.30 -5.67
CA PHE A 210 -9.73 -2.15 -6.35
C PHE A 210 -9.15 -3.52 -6.69
N TYR A 211 -10.00 -4.50 -6.95
CA TYR A 211 -9.59 -5.69 -7.70
C TYR A 211 -9.40 -5.31 -9.15
N TYR A 212 -8.31 -5.78 -9.75
CA TYR A 212 -7.97 -5.45 -11.13
C TYR A 212 -9.08 -5.86 -12.11
N HIS A 213 -9.63 -7.06 -11.99
CA HIS A 213 -10.70 -7.51 -12.87
C HIS A 213 -11.95 -6.61 -12.80
N GLN A 214 -12.35 -6.17 -11.60
CA GLN A 214 -13.51 -5.30 -11.42
C GLN A 214 -13.25 -3.90 -12.00
N LEU A 215 -12.07 -3.32 -11.74
CA LEU A 215 -11.69 -2.03 -12.32
C LEU A 215 -11.62 -2.10 -13.84
N ARG A 216 -11.05 -3.17 -14.40
CA ARG A 216 -11.00 -3.40 -15.83
C ARG A 216 -12.39 -3.49 -16.44
N GLU A 217 -13.30 -4.26 -15.85
CA GLU A 217 -14.69 -4.38 -16.32
C GLU A 217 -15.44 -3.05 -16.24
N PHE A 218 -15.27 -2.29 -15.16
CA PHE A 218 -15.85 -0.96 -14.98
C PHE A 218 -15.40 -0.01 -16.10
N LEU A 219 -14.11 0.03 -16.41
CA LEU A 219 -13.53 0.89 -17.44
C LEU A 219 -13.91 0.43 -18.84
N ALA A 220 -13.86 -0.87 -19.13
CA ALA A 220 -14.25 -1.44 -20.42
C ALA A 220 -15.73 -1.15 -20.75
N GLY A 221 -16.62 -1.26 -19.76
CA GLY A 221 -18.05 -0.90 -19.91
C GLY A 221 -18.30 0.59 -20.23
N ARG A 222 -17.27 1.44 -20.12
CA ARG A 222 -17.28 2.88 -20.44
C ARG A 222 -16.42 3.25 -21.66
N GLY A 223 -16.02 2.25 -22.44
CA GLY A 223 -15.24 2.43 -23.65
C GLY A 223 -13.75 2.70 -23.43
N VAL A 224 -13.23 2.47 -22.21
CA VAL A 224 -11.80 2.61 -21.95
C VAL A 224 -11.07 1.31 -22.28
N GLU A 225 -10.17 1.35 -23.23
CA GLU A 225 -9.20 0.29 -23.50
C GLU A 225 -7.92 0.54 -22.69
N LEU A 226 -7.61 -0.35 -21.76
CA LEU A 226 -6.48 -0.18 -20.82
C LEU A 226 -5.12 -0.03 -21.51
N ARG A 227 -4.95 -0.58 -22.72
CA ARG A 227 -3.73 -0.43 -23.54
C ARG A 227 -3.47 1.01 -23.98
N ASN A 228 -4.53 1.83 -24.09
CA ASN A 228 -4.46 3.23 -24.49
C ASN A 228 -4.32 4.18 -23.31
N VAL A 229 -4.35 3.65 -22.07
CA VAL A 229 -4.25 4.45 -20.85
C VAL A 229 -2.80 4.90 -20.62
N LEU A 230 -2.62 6.19 -20.41
CA LEU A 230 -1.34 6.82 -20.09
C LEU A 230 -1.18 7.10 -18.59
N LYS A 231 -2.28 7.46 -17.94
CA LYS A 231 -2.30 7.81 -16.50
C LYS A 231 -3.66 7.55 -15.91
N VAL A 232 -3.68 7.07 -14.67
CA VAL A 232 -4.87 6.99 -13.83
C VAL A 232 -4.63 7.78 -12.56
N ASP A 233 -5.60 8.58 -12.12
CA ASP A 233 -5.47 9.43 -10.95
C ASP A 233 -6.79 9.55 -10.18
N ILE A 234 -6.70 9.72 -8.86
CA ILE A 234 -7.83 10.13 -8.00
C ILE A 234 -7.52 11.53 -7.48
N LYS A 235 -8.30 12.51 -7.89
CA LYS A 235 -8.20 13.90 -7.42
C LYS A 235 -9.53 14.37 -6.87
N GLY A 236 -9.59 14.60 -5.58
CA GLY A 236 -10.83 14.94 -4.88
C GLY A 236 -11.85 13.80 -5.01
N GLU A 237 -13.03 14.11 -5.57
CA GLU A 237 -14.11 13.14 -5.79
C GLU A 237 -14.12 12.56 -7.21
N GLU A 238 -13.04 12.71 -7.98
CA GLU A 238 -12.95 12.26 -9.36
C GLU A 238 -11.87 11.21 -9.57
N PHE A 239 -12.22 10.14 -10.27
CA PHE A 239 -11.34 9.14 -10.83
C PHE A 239 -11.07 9.49 -12.30
N LYS A 240 -9.85 9.90 -12.62
CA LYS A 240 -9.45 10.40 -13.94
C LYS A 240 -8.63 9.35 -14.68
N VAL A 241 -8.95 9.15 -15.96
CA VAL A 241 -8.24 8.24 -16.86
C VAL A 241 -7.79 9.04 -18.07
N LYS A 242 -6.50 9.30 -18.17
CA LYS A 242 -5.88 9.94 -19.32
C LYS A 242 -5.46 8.87 -20.32
N MET A 243 -5.91 9.01 -21.56
CA MET A 243 -5.62 8.12 -22.68
C MET A 243 -4.87 8.87 -23.78
N VAL A 244 -4.42 8.16 -24.80
CA VAL A 244 -3.72 8.73 -25.95
C VAL A 244 -4.62 9.73 -26.70
N ASP A 245 -5.93 9.47 -26.74
CA ASP A 245 -6.94 10.20 -27.50
C ASP A 245 -7.83 11.14 -26.66
N GLY A 246 -7.54 11.28 -25.35
CA GLY A 246 -8.29 12.18 -24.49
C GLY A 246 -8.27 11.79 -23.01
N GLU A 247 -9.15 12.41 -22.23
CA GLU A 247 -9.31 12.15 -20.79
C GLU A 247 -10.78 11.89 -20.47
N LEU A 248 -11.03 10.89 -19.65
CA LEU A 248 -12.35 10.63 -19.03
C LEU A 248 -12.25 10.82 -17.52
N SER A 249 -13.32 11.32 -16.95
CA SER A 249 -13.48 11.50 -15.51
C SER A 249 -14.77 10.83 -15.04
N PHE A 250 -14.68 10.10 -13.93
CA PHE A 250 -15.79 9.41 -13.29
C PHE A 250 -15.90 9.90 -11.85
N SER A 251 -17.13 10.07 -11.34
CA SER A 251 -17.28 10.31 -9.91
C SER A 251 -16.79 9.07 -9.13
N ILE A 252 -16.07 9.30 -8.03
CA ILE A 252 -15.62 8.21 -7.14
C ILE A 252 -16.83 7.37 -6.63
N LYS A 253 -18.01 7.97 -6.53
CA LYS A 253 -19.25 7.27 -6.16
C LYS A 253 -19.67 6.20 -7.18
N GLU A 254 -19.32 6.35 -8.45
CA GLU A 254 -19.61 5.34 -9.46
C GLU A 254 -18.76 4.07 -9.26
N LEU A 255 -17.57 4.22 -8.63
CA LEU A 255 -16.68 3.11 -8.31
C LEU A 255 -17.02 2.46 -6.96
N GLU A 256 -17.93 3.03 -6.16
CA GLU A 256 -18.24 2.56 -4.81
C GLU A 256 -18.66 1.08 -4.76
N SER A 257 -19.32 0.60 -5.80
CA SER A 257 -19.75 -0.81 -5.90
C SER A 257 -18.59 -1.80 -6.05
N ILE A 258 -17.44 -1.34 -6.53
CA ILE A 258 -16.22 -2.16 -6.73
C ILE A 258 -15.13 -1.86 -5.70
N VAL A 259 -15.39 -0.96 -4.73
CA VAL A 259 -14.48 -0.74 -3.59
C VAL A 259 -14.64 -1.89 -2.60
N PRO A 260 -13.57 -2.65 -2.30
CA PRO A 260 -13.64 -3.73 -1.31
C PRO A 260 -14.03 -3.21 0.08
N SER A 261 -14.88 -3.96 0.76
CA SER A 261 -15.43 -3.56 2.07
C SER A 261 -14.36 -3.19 3.11
N GLY A 262 -13.21 -3.86 3.09
CA GLY A 262 -12.10 -3.54 3.98
C GLY A 262 -11.40 -2.20 3.69
N CYS A 263 -11.55 -1.63 2.48
CA CYS A 263 -11.13 -0.26 2.19
C CYS A 263 -12.10 0.74 2.82
N LYS A 264 -13.40 0.43 2.84
CA LYS A 264 -14.47 1.29 3.39
C LYS A 264 -14.41 1.48 4.92
N VAL A 265 -13.51 0.80 5.62
CA VAL A 265 -13.27 0.96 7.07
C VAL A 265 -11.83 1.40 7.37
N CYS A 266 -11.03 1.70 6.33
CA CYS A 266 -9.64 2.08 6.48
C CYS A 266 -9.51 3.61 6.60
N GLN A 267 -8.97 4.10 7.71
CA GLN A 267 -8.81 5.53 7.97
C GLN A 267 -7.37 6.04 7.78
N ASP A 268 -6.38 5.16 7.61
CA ASP A 268 -4.99 5.54 7.36
C ASP A 268 -4.82 6.03 5.92
N PHE A 269 -4.72 7.36 5.76
CA PHE A 269 -4.48 8.01 4.48
C PHE A 269 -2.99 8.09 4.14
N THR A 270 -2.17 8.48 5.12
CA THR A 270 -0.77 8.85 4.92
C THR A 270 0.21 7.72 5.17
N SER A 271 -0.26 6.49 5.45
CA SER A 271 0.62 5.36 5.81
C SER A 271 1.46 5.63 7.05
N VAL A 272 0.77 5.85 8.17
CA VAL A 272 1.36 6.34 9.45
C VAL A 272 2.51 5.46 9.97
N GLU A 273 2.52 4.16 9.68
CA GLU A 273 3.56 3.23 10.13
C GLU A 273 4.76 3.11 9.16
N SER A 274 4.83 3.87 8.07
CA SER A 274 5.98 3.84 7.14
C SER A 274 7.22 4.54 7.71
N ASP A 275 8.38 4.33 7.10
CA ASP A 275 9.59 5.13 7.38
C ASP A 275 9.51 6.50 6.69
N VAL A 276 8.95 6.50 5.49
CA VAL A 276 8.62 7.68 4.70
C VAL A 276 7.33 7.44 3.94
N SER A 277 6.45 8.43 3.89
CA SER A 277 5.23 8.37 3.07
C SER A 277 5.28 9.41 1.96
N VAL A 278 4.68 9.06 0.81
CA VAL A 278 4.66 9.92 -0.37
C VAL A 278 3.27 9.93 -0.98
N GLY A 279 2.81 11.13 -1.37
CA GLY A 279 1.55 11.33 -2.09
C GLY A 279 1.47 12.74 -2.68
N SER A 280 0.34 13.10 -3.30
CA SER A 280 0.17 14.41 -3.94
C SER A 280 -0.58 15.42 -3.07
N SER A 281 -1.34 14.97 -2.07
CA SER A 281 -2.14 15.86 -1.22
C SER A 281 -1.27 16.80 -0.41
N GLY A 282 -1.57 18.10 -0.42
CA GLY A 282 -0.81 19.14 0.24
C GLY A 282 0.34 19.70 -0.59
N SER A 283 0.63 19.16 -1.78
CA SER A 283 1.66 19.68 -2.68
C SER A 283 1.05 20.33 -3.92
N LYS A 284 1.77 21.28 -4.51
CA LYS A 284 1.42 21.84 -5.81
C LYS A 284 1.55 20.80 -6.92
N GLU A 285 0.94 21.07 -8.06
CA GLU A 285 0.99 20.19 -9.24
C GLU A 285 2.45 19.90 -9.65
N GLY A 286 2.74 18.64 -9.95
CA GLY A 286 4.08 18.16 -10.32
C GLY A 286 5.03 17.94 -9.14
N PHE A 287 4.56 18.12 -7.90
CA PHE A 287 5.31 17.84 -6.67
C PHE A 287 4.64 16.73 -5.87
N SER A 288 5.39 16.10 -5.01
CA SER A 288 4.90 15.11 -4.05
C SER A 288 5.12 15.58 -2.62
N THR A 289 4.14 15.44 -1.78
CA THR A 289 4.30 15.53 -0.32
C THR A 289 5.10 14.34 0.17
N VAL A 290 6.14 14.62 0.94
CA VAL A 290 7.03 13.62 1.56
C VAL A 290 6.98 13.80 3.07
N ILE A 291 6.53 12.75 3.79
CA ILE A 291 6.45 12.71 5.25
C ILE A 291 7.53 11.76 5.76
N VAL A 292 8.58 12.30 6.36
CA VAL A 292 9.70 11.53 6.91
C VAL A 292 9.42 11.20 8.38
N ARG A 293 9.49 9.92 8.76
CA ARG A 293 9.13 9.46 10.10
C ARG A 293 10.28 8.83 10.86
N THR A 294 11.34 8.39 10.19
CA THR A 294 12.49 7.72 10.81
C THR A 294 13.81 8.34 10.37
N GLU A 295 14.83 8.17 11.22
CA GLU A 295 16.18 8.67 10.96
C GLU A 295 16.80 8.12 9.67
N ILE A 296 16.44 6.88 9.29
CA ILE A 296 16.95 6.30 8.04
C ILE A 296 16.36 7.04 6.83
N ALA A 297 15.07 7.35 6.87
CA ALA A 297 14.40 8.11 5.81
C ALA A 297 14.90 9.57 5.78
N LYS A 298 15.17 10.16 6.96
CA LYS A 298 15.74 11.51 7.07
C LYS A 298 17.11 11.58 6.39
N ARG A 299 18.00 10.63 6.65
CA ARG A 299 19.33 10.57 6.00
C ARG A 299 19.23 10.43 4.48
N ILE A 300 18.25 9.67 3.98
CA ILE A 300 18.04 9.55 2.53
C ILE A 300 17.56 10.89 1.95
N LEU A 301 16.63 11.57 2.61
CA LEU A 301 16.14 12.88 2.15
C LEU A 301 17.24 13.94 2.19
N ASP A 302 18.10 13.92 3.21
CA ASP A 302 19.25 14.83 3.29
C ASP A 302 20.26 14.56 2.17
N TYR A 303 20.55 13.29 1.87
CA TYR A 303 21.37 12.91 0.72
C TYR A 303 20.79 13.43 -0.60
N ILE A 304 19.48 13.25 -0.83
CA ILE A 304 18.80 13.78 -2.03
C ILE A 304 19.01 15.31 -2.13
N ARG A 305 18.92 16.01 -1.01
CA ARG A 305 19.09 17.48 -0.93
C ARG A 305 20.54 17.88 -1.21
N GLU A 306 21.50 17.21 -0.60
CA GLU A 306 22.95 17.46 -0.77
C GLU A 306 23.42 17.22 -2.21
N GLN A 307 22.85 16.20 -2.88
CA GLN A 307 23.17 15.89 -4.28
C GLN A 307 22.42 16.77 -5.29
N GLY A 308 21.45 17.56 -4.85
CA GLY A 308 20.60 18.34 -5.76
C GLY A 308 19.68 17.49 -6.63
N TYR A 309 19.27 16.30 -6.15
CA TYR A 309 18.44 15.37 -6.90
C TYR A 309 16.94 15.69 -6.88
N ALA A 310 16.55 16.69 -6.13
CA ALA A 310 15.15 17.15 -6.10
C ALA A 310 15.06 18.65 -5.81
N ASP A 311 14.03 19.28 -6.37
CA ASP A 311 13.54 20.60 -5.96
C ASP A 311 12.62 20.41 -4.75
N PHE A 312 12.71 21.32 -3.77
CA PHE A 312 11.92 21.30 -2.55
C PHE A 312 10.99 22.50 -2.47
N ASP A 313 9.84 22.32 -1.81
CA ASP A 313 8.83 23.35 -1.59
C ASP A 313 8.09 23.10 -0.27
N GLU A 314 7.24 24.02 0.12
CA GLU A 314 6.39 23.91 1.29
C GLU A 314 5.16 22.99 1.04
N VAL A 315 4.62 22.45 2.11
CA VAL A 315 3.37 21.65 2.10
C VAL A 315 2.22 22.51 2.64
N ASP A 316 1.10 22.54 1.93
CA ASP A 316 -0.17 22.98 2.49
C ASP A 316 -0.69 21.92 3.48
N LEU A 317 -0.33 22.10 4.76
CA LEU A 317 -0.70 21.16 5.83
C LEU A 317 -2.22 21.11 6.03
N ASP A 318 -2.93 22.21 5.80
CA ASP A 318 -4.39 22.24 5.92
C ASP A 318 -5.05 21.40 4.81
N ALA A 319 -4.53 21.45 3.59
CA ALA A 319 -4.99 20.60 2.50
C ALA A 319 -4.71 19.12 2.78
N LEU A 320 -3.55 18.80 3.34
CA LEU A 320 -3.20 17.42 3.74
C LEU A 320 -4.13 16.94 4.86
N ASN A 321 -4.36 17.75 5.90
CA ASN A 321 -5.29 17.41 6.98
C ASN A 321 -6.72 17.22 6.47
N ARG A 322 -7.21 18.08 5.59
CA ARG A 322 -8.53 17.91 4.96
C ARG A 322 -8.66 16.57 4.23
N SER A 323 -7.59 16.09 3.59
CA SER A 323 -7.61 14.77 2.92
C SER A 323 -7.65 13.61 3.91
N CYS A 324 -6.93 13.73 5.04
CA CYS A 324 -6.99 12.76 6.13
C CYS A 324 -8.41 12.70 6.74
N ASP A 325 -9.00 13.87 7.05
CA ASP A 325 -10.33 13.99 7.63
C ASP A 325 -11.41 13.49 6.66
N TYR A 326 -11.25 13.78 5.36
CA TYR A 326 -12.15 13.27 4.33
C TYR A 326 -12.15 11.74 4.33
N LYS A 327 -10.98 11.10 4.38
CA LYS A 327 -10.90 9.64 4.45
C LYS A 327 -11.57 9.06 5.69
N VAL A 328 -11.38 9.66 6.86
CA VAL A 328 -12.07 9.25 8.09
C VAL A 328 -13.59 9.38 7.94
N LYS A 329 -14.05 10.47 7.33
CA LYS A 329 -15.47 10.74 7.12
C LYS A 329 -16.15 9.72 6.18
N ILE A 330 -15.49 9.34 5.08
CA ILE A 330 -16.06 8.40 4.10
C ILE A 330 -15.87 6.93 4.50
N HIS A 331 -14.97 6.64 5.43
CA HIS A 331 -14.64 5.29 5.89
C HIS A 331 -14.83 5.17 7.41
N PRO A 332 -16.08 5.32 7.92
CA PRO A 332 -16.33 5.23 9.35
C PRO A 332 -16.07 3.81 9.84
N TYR A 333 -15.44 3.69 11.01
CA TYR A 333 -15.25 2.44 11.74
C TYR A 333 -15.77 2.60 13.16
N GLN A 334 -16.77 1.81 13.49
CA GLN A 334 -17.43 1.81 14.81
C GLN A 334 -16.99 0.61 15.66
#